data_af3f5b5325b1b9f22185b4a7f70185e0
#
_entry.id   af3f5b5325b1b9f22185b4a7f70185e0
#
_cell.length_a   1.000
_cell.length_b   1.000
_cell.length_c   1.000
_cell.angle_alpha   90.00
_cell.angle_beta   90.00
_cell.angle_gamma   90.00
#
_symmetry.space_group_name_H-M   'P 1'
#
loop_
_entity.id
_entity.type
_entity.pdbx_description
1 polymer ?
#
loop_
_entity_poly.entity_id
_entity_poly.type
_entity_poly.pdbx_seq_one_letter_code
_entity_poly.pdbx_strand_id
1 'polypeptide(L)'
;MTNYLLTNNKQPITNNPSRVALVIQYLGTHFYGWQRQPQHRSVQEEIEKVLSTVEHQPVTLHGAGRTDTGVHAAAQVAHFNATSSIPAHRWAAVLNSRLPEDILIRASALVAPDWHARFSASWRRYRYTIYTDACPNLFVRPLSWHYYHAPLDESLIQEALTPLIGKHHLAAFHRANSGRSHSWVDVQAAECYRNGSFIHIEIQANGFLYGMVRLLVGILVQVGRGELQPKHFTELWVNQRREEVKYAAPAKGLCLLRVGYPDSPFPPDAWFDTQPKFLLPQLMG
;
A
#
# COMPACT_ATOMS: atom_id res chain seq x y z
N MET A 1 8.29 61.70 23.25
CA MET A 1 7.63 61.15 22.02
C MET A 1 8.64 60.24 21.36
N THR A 2 8.56 58.95 21.62
CA THR A 2 9.54 57.98 21.13
C THR A 2 8.82 57.11 20.07
N ASN A 3 9.20 57.32 18.80
CA ASN A 3 8.67 56.55 17.67
C ASN A 3 9.20 55.11 17.70
N TYR A 4 8.32 54.13 17.94
CA TYR A 4 8.59 52.72 17.64
C TYR A 4 8.37 52.45 16.15
N LEU A 5 9.45 52.32 15.41
CA LEU A 5 9.43 51.81 14.04
C LEU A 5 9.23 50.30 14.10
N LEU A 6 8.05 49.86 13.70
CA LEU A 6 7.75 48.45 13.42
C LEU A 6 8.52 48.01 12.17
N THR A 7 9.61 47.28 12.34
CA THR A 7 10.32 46.65 11.24
C THR A 7 9.51 45.46 10.75
N ASN A 8 8.84 45.62 9.61
CA ASN A 8 8.25 44.52 8.85
C ASN A 8 9.37 43.61 8.30
N ASN A 9 9.74 42.58 9.05
CA ASN A 9 10.58 41.50 8.55
C ASN A 9 9.76 40.62 7.60
N LYS A 10 9.55 41.07 6.37
CA LYS A 10 9.21 40.18 5.25
C LYS A 10 10.47 39.37 4.94
N GLN A 11 10.53 38.13 5.44
CA GLN A 11 11.51 37.17 4.93
C GLN A 11 11.32 37.07 3.40
N PRO A 12 12.42 37.08 2.62
CA PRO A 12 12.33 36.91 1.17
C PRO A 12 11.67 35.56 0.89
N ILE A 13 10.60 35.59 0.08
CA ILE A 13 10.00 34.38 -0.48
C ILE A 13 11.08 33.76 -1.37
N THR A 14 11.80 32.79 -0.84
CA THR A 14 12.75 31.98 -1.63
C THR A 14 11.89 31.14 -2.57
N ASN A 15 11.97 31.41 -3.88
CA ASN A 15 11.29 30.66 -4.96
C ASN A 15 11.79 29.23 -5.13
N ASN A 16 12.34 28.59 -4.11
CA ASN A 16 12.70 27.18 -4.16
C ASN A 16 11.46 26.35 -3.85
N PRO A 17 11.09 25.42 -4.74
CA PRO A 17 9.94 24.54 -4.51
C PRO A 17 10.13 23.72 -3.22
N SER A 18 9.12 23.72 -2.37
CA SER A 18 9.10 22.93 -1.15
C SER A 18 8.67 21.50 -1.48
N ARG A 19 9.44 20.49 -1.05
CA ARG A 19 9.04 19.10 -1.23
C ARG A 19 8.07 18.69 -0.15
N VAL A 20 6.86 18.27 -0.56
CA VAL A 20 5.78 17.85 0.33
C VAL A 20 5.54 16.35 0.18
N ALA A 21 5.57 15.63 1.29
CA ALA A 21 5.18 14.23 1.37
C ALA A 21 3.72 14.10 1.82
N LEU A 22 3.01 13.11 1.30
CA LEU A 22 1.61 12.80 1.58
C LEU A 22 1.47 11.35 2.05
N VAL A 23 0.64 11.12 3.08
CA VAL A 23 0.08 9.80 3.42
C VAL A 23 -1.29 9.70 2.79
N ILE A 24 -1.51 8.68 1.95
CA ILE A 24 -2.67 8.57 1.08
C ILE A 24 -3.40 7.26 1.36
N GLN A 25 -4.68 7.34 1.65
CA GLN A 25 -5.60 6.22 1.74
C GLN A 25 -6.50 6.19 0.52
N TYR A 26 -6.79 5.01 -0.04
CA TYR A 26 -7.75 4.86 -1.14
C TYR A 26 -8.40 3.49 -1.21
N LEU A 27 -9.64 3.50 -1.69
CA LEU A 27 -10.39 2.30 -2.09
C LEU A 27 -10.09 2.01 -3.57
N GLY A 28 -9.31 0.97 -3.83
CA GLY A 28 -8.82 0.65 -5.18
C GLY A 28 -9.87 0.12 -6.16
N THR A 29 -11.11 -0.16 -5.69
CA THR A 29 -12.16 -0.86 -6.45
C THR A 29 -12.41 -0.27 -7.84
N HIS A 30 -12.41 1.07 -7.94
CA HIS A 30 -12.73 1.79 -9.18
C HIS A 30 -11.50 2.39 -9.88
N PHE A 31 -10.28 1.94 -9.49
CA PHE A 31 -9.04 2.40 -10.07
C PHE A 31 -8.32 1.29 -10.83
N TYR A 32 -7.74 1.66 -11.95
CA TYR A 32 -6.80 0.82 -12.70
C TYR A 32 -5.39 0.84 -12.07
N GLY A 33 -5.35 0.83 -10.74
CA GLY A 33 -4.16 0.86 -9.93
C GLY A 33 -3.66 2.28 -9.62
N TRP A 34 -2.44 2.33 -9.08
CA TRP A 34 -1.81 3.59 -8.69
C TRP A 34 -1.38 4.42 -9.89
N GLN A 35 -0.63 3.81 -10.82
CA GLN A 35 0.09 4.53 -11.88
C GLN A 35 -0.85 5.11 -12.94
N ARG A 36 -0.65 6.39 -13.30
CA ARG A 36 -1.32 7.03 -14.42
C ARG A 36 -1.14 6.24 -15.71
N GLN A 37 -2.23 6.00 -16.41
CA GLN A 37 -2.31 5.30 -17.67
C GLN A 37 -3.28 6.03 -18.62
N PRO A 38 -3.03 6.03 -19.93
CA PRO A 38 -3.99 6.57 -20.89
C PRO A 38 -5.35 5.87 -20.77
N GLN A 39 -6.43 6.64 -20.84
CA GLN A 39 -7.83 6.17 -20.89
C GLN A 39 -8.33 5.42 -19.63
N HIS A 40 -7.55 5.36 -18.55
CA HIS A 40 -7.92 4.65 -17.35
C HIS A 40 -7.78 5.51 -16.11
N ARG A 41 -8.84 5.55 -15.30
CA ARG A 41 -8.84 6.26 -14.01
C ARG A 41 -7.81 5.63 -13.06
N SER A 42 -6.86 6.39 -12.58
CA SER A 42 -5.81 5.96 -11.64
C SER A 42 -5.69 6.89 -10.44
N VAL A 43 -5.20 6.38 -9.31
CA VAL A 43 -5.07 7.18 -8.08
C VAL A 43 -4.11 8.35 -8.28
N GLN A 44 -2.97 8.10 -8.93
CA GLN A 44 -1.96 9.13 -9.21
C GLN A 44 -2.54 10.27 -10.03
N GLU A 45 -3.30 9.97 -11.09
CA GLU A 45 -3.88 10.96 -11.98
C GLU A 45 -4.91 11.85 -11.28
N GLU A 46 -5.80 11.25 -10.45
CA GLU A 46 -6.81 12.03 -9.72
C GLU A 46 -6.15 13.04 -8.77
N ILE A 47 -5.09 12.62 -8.07
CA ILE A 47 -4.36 13.52 -7.16
C ILE A 47 -3.58 14.57 -7.96
N GLU A 48 -2.93 14.20 -9.07
CA GLU A 48 -2.19 15.14 -9.93
C GLU A 48 -3.10 16.21 -10.55
N LYS A 49 -4.33 15.85 -10.92
CA LYS A 49 -5.35 16.81 -11.42
C LYS A 49 -5.66 17.87 -10.35
N VAL A 50 -5.90 17.46 -9.12
CA VAL A 50 -6.19 18.38 -8.01
C VAL A 50 -4.97 19.24 -7.67
N LEU A 51 -3.78 18.62 -7.55
CA LEU A 51 -2.52 19.32 -7.31
C LEU A 51 -2.26 20.38 -8.38
N SER A 52 -2.41 20.04 -9.66
CA SER A 52 -2.16 20.93 -10.78
C SER A 52 -3.15 22.11 -10.82
N THR A 53 -4.38 21.88 -10.39
CA THR A 53 -5.38 22.96 -10.24
C THR A 53 -4.99 23.93 -9.12
N VAL A 54 -4.51 23.43 -7.99
CA VAL A 54 -4.11 24.25 -6.83
C VAL A 54 -2.80 25.00 -7.09
N GLU A 55 -1.85 24.37 -7.74
CA GLU A 55 -0.53 24.95 -8.07
C GLU A 55 -0.57 25.84 -9.33
N HIS A 56 -1.69 25.85 -10.09
CA HIS A 56 -1.84 26.54 -11.38
C HIS A 56 -0.81 26.13 -12.44
N GLN A 57 -0.23 24.92 -12.30
CA GLN A 57 0.74 24.35 -13.24
C GLN A 57 0.75 22.81 -13.11
N PRO A 58 1.24 22.09 -14.13
CA PRO A 58 1.36 20.63 -14.06
C PRO A 58 2.24 20.18 -12.89
N VAL A 59 1.72 19.26 -12.06
CA VAL A 59 2.44 18.67 -10.93
C VAL A 59 2.58 17.19 -11.14
N THR A 60 3.79 16.65 -10.90
CA THR A 60 4.05 15.22 -10.92
C THR A 60 4.12 14.67 -9.50
N LEU A 61 3.36 13.62 -9.24
CA LEU A 61 3.30 12.92 -7.95
C LEU A 61 4.13 11.62 -8.01
N HIS A 62 5.07 11.45 -7.11
CA HIS A 62 5.95 10.27 -7.04
C HIS A 62 5.56 9.35 -5.89
N GLY A 63 4.97 8.18 -6.17
CA GLY A 63 4.56 7.21 -5.15
C GLY A 63 5.68 6.31 -4.66
N ALA A 64 5.56 5.81 -3.42
CA ALA A 64 6.50 4.87 -2.80
C ALA A 64 6.46 3.46 -3.45
N GLY A 65 5.35 3.10 -4.06
CA GLY A 65 5.16 1.86 -4.78
C GLY A 65 3.92 1.91 -5.66
N ARG A 66 3.86 1.02 -6.64
CA ARG A 66 2.66 0.84 -7.46
C ARG A 66 1.77 -0.22 -6.83
N THR A 67 0.47 -0.01 -6.87
CA THR A 67 -0.54 -1.04 -6.59
C THR A 67 -1.25 -1.42 -7.89
N ASP A 68 -1.64 -2.69 -8.00
CA ASP A 68 -2.37 -3.19 -9.17
C ASP A 68 -3.81 -2.66 -9.20
N THR A 69 -4.48 -2.83 -10.34
CA THR A 69 -5.93 -2.59 -10.50
C THR A 69 -6.72 -3.27 -9.38
N GLY A 70 -7.59 -2.52 -8.70
CA GLY A 70 -8.46 -3.01 -7.64
C GLY A 70 -7.80 -3.21 -6.27
N VAL A 71 -6.49 -2.94 -6.13
CA VAL A 71 -5.76 -3.05 -4.86
C VAL A 71 -5.92 -1.76 -4.04
N HIS A 72 -6.18 -1.90 -2.74
CA HIS A 72 -6.39 -0.79 -1.81
C HIS A 72 -5.09 -0.32 -1.16
N ALA A 73 -5.13 0.86 -0.54
CA ALA A 73 -4.10 1.30 0.37
C ALA A 73 -4.68 1.98 1.60
N ALA A 74 -4.21 1.60 2.76
CA ALA A 74 -4.48 2.29 4.03
C ALA A 74 -3.50 3.46 4.24
N ALA A 75 -2.25 3.32 3.76
CA ALA A 75 -1.24 4.36 3.88
C ALA A 75 -0.15 4.24 2.81
N GLN A 76 -0.51 4.50 1.55
CA GLN A 76 0.45 4.79 0.49
C GLN A 76 1.16 6.10 0.81
N VAL A 77 2.42 6.23 0.43
CA VAL A 77 3.15 7.49 0.55
C VAL A 77 3.56 8.00 -0.84
N ALA A 78 3.41 9.31 -1.04
CA ALA A 78 3.89 9.96 -2.25
C ALA A 78 4.47 11.34 -1.92
N HIS A 79 5.24 11.93 -2.85
CA HIS A 79 5.72 13.30 -2.72
C HIS A 79 5.57 14.07 -4.03
N PHE A 80 5.54 15.38 -3.91
CA PHE A 80 5.58 16.32 -5.01
C PHE A 80 6.36 17.58 -4.61
N ASN A 81 6.69 18.42 -5.57
CA ASN A 81 7.30 19.73 -5.33
C ASN A 81 6.21 20.80 -5.44
N ALA A 82 5.94 21.51 -4.33
CA ALA A 82 5.02 22.61 -4.24
C ALA A 82 5.75 23.94 -4.53
N THR A 83 5.11 24.82 -5.31
CA THR A 83 5.61 26.17 -5.59
C THR A 83 4.75 27.26 -4.93
N SER A 84 3.53 26.92 -4.53
CA SER A 84 2.64 27.82 -3.79
C SER A 84 3.12 28.06 -2.36
N SER A 85 2.61 29.12 -1.73
CA SER A 85 2.89 29.45 -0.33
C SER A 85 2.09 28.63 0.69
N ILE A 86 1.39 27.57 0.26
CA ILE A 86 0.61 26.71 1.15
C ILE A 86 1.55 25.97 2.10
N PRO A 87 1.39 26.10 3.44
CA PRO A 87 2.21 25.37 4.40
C PRO A 87 2.07 23.86 4.22
N ALA A 88 3.18 23.12 4.33
CA ALA A 88 3.22 21.68 4.03
C ALA A 88 2.15 20.86 4.81
N HIS A 89 1.89 21.19 6.08
CA HIS A 89 0.88 20.51 6.90
C HIS A 89 -0.58 20.80 6.47
N ARG A 90 -0.83 21.80 5.66
CA ARG A 90 -2.17 22.17 5.19
C ARG A 90 -2.60 21.43 3.93
N TRP A 91 -1.67 20.81 3.20
CA TRP A 91 -1.96 20.14 1.94
C TRP A 91 -3.00 19.03 2.07
N ALA A 92 -3.01 18.29 3.20
CA ALA A 92 -4.01 17.27 3.43
C ALA A 92 -5.43 17.85 3.38
N ALA A 93 -5.70 18.96 4.09
CA ALA A 93 -7.00 19.61 4.09
C ALA A 93 -7.36 20.20 2.71
N VAL A 94 -6.39 20.84 2.04
CA VAL A 94 -6.58 21.45 0.71
C VAL A 94 -6.95 20.39 -0.33
N LEU A 95 -6.28 19.24 -0.32
CA LEU A 95 -6.55 18.16 -1.27
C LEU A 95 -7.88 17.45 -0.96
N ASN A 96 -8.16 17.15 0.31
CA ASN A 96 -9.40 16.46 0.71
C ASN A 96 -10.67 17.25 0.41
N SER A 97 -10.59 18.58 0.31
CA SER A 97 -11.75 19.39 -0.10
C SER A 97 -12.12 19.26 -1.58
N ARG A 98 -11.31 18.58 -2.40
CA ARG A 98 -11.45 18.50 -3.87
C ARG A 98 -11.31 17.07 -4.42
N LEU A 99 -10.72 16.17 -3.66
CA LEU A 99 -10.54 14.78 -4.07
C LEU A 99 -11.87 14.01 -4.05
N PRO A 100 -12.03 12.99 -4.89
CA PRO A 100 -13.18 12.10 -4.84
C PRO A 100 -13.18 11.27 -3.54
N GLU A 101 -14.37 10.77 -3.13
CA GLU A 101 -14.60 10.08 -1.87
C GLU A 101 -13.77 8.79 -1.67
N ASP A 102 -13.26 8.21 -2.74
CA ASP A 102 -12.46 6.99 -2.73
C ASP A 102 -10.93 7.26 -2.58
N ILE A 103 -10.53 8.55 -2.39
CA ILE A 103 -9.15 8.98 -2.05
C ILE A 103 -9.19 9.94 -0.86
N LEU A 104 -8.33 9.70 0.13
CA LEU A 104 -8.17 10.56 1.31
C LEU A 104 -6.68 10.78 1.61
N ILE A 105 -6.29 12.04 1.82
CA ILE A 105 -4.95 12.38 2.33
C ILE A 105 -5.02 12.44 3.85
N ARG A 106 -4.32 11.52 4.50
CA ARG A 106 -4.30 11.38 5.98
C ARG A 106 -3.39 12.40 6.64
N ALA A 107 -2.25 12.69 6.00
CA ALA A 107 -1.26 13.63 6.51
C ALA A 107 -0.45 14.22 5.35
N SER A 108 0.12 15.39 5.59
CA SER A 108 1.08 16.04 4.71
C SER A 108 2.20 16.69 5.54
N ALA A 109 3.44 16.57 5.07
CA ALA A 109 4.63 17.06 5.79
C ALA A 109 5.67 17.62 4.83
N LEU A 110 6.44 18.60 5.30
CA LEU A 110 7.64 19.07 4.62
C LEU A 110 8.75 18.02 4.74
N VAL A 111 9.45 17.76 3.66
CA VAL A 111 10.61 16.86 3.64
C VAL A 111 11.81 17.51 2.98
N ALA A 112 12.99 16.94 3.21
CA ALA A 112 14.22 17.42 2.59
C ALA A 112 14.15 17.35 1.05
N PRO A 113 14.83 18.25 0.32
CA PRO A 113 14.78 18.31 -1.14
C PRO A 113 15.23 17.02 -1.86
N ASP A 114 16.10 16.23 -1.24
CA ASP A 114 16.61 14.96 -1.73
C ASP A 114 15.77 13.75 -1.30
N TRP A 115 14.83 13.93 -0.33
CA TRP A 115 13.95 12.86 0.11
C TRP A 115 13.02 12.39 -1.03
N HIS A 116 12.88 11.08 -1.18
CA HIS A 116 12.08 10.49 -2.24
C HIS A 116 11.18 9.38 -1.70
N ALA A 117 9.87 9.47 -1.90
CA ALA A 117 8.88 8.52 -1.38
C ALA A 117 9.23 7.04 -1.65
N ARG A 118 9.82 6.72 -2.81
CA ARG A 118 10.20 5.36 -3.18
C ARG A 118 11.58 4.95 -2.68
N PHE A 119 12.59 5.83 -2.86
CA PHE A 119 13.99 5.46 -2.66
C PHE A 119 14.45 5.66 -1.22
N SER A 120 13.82 6.58 -0.46
CA SER A 120 14.07 6.76 0.97
C SER A 120 13.32 5.73 1.84
N ALA A 121 12.40 4.95 1.26
CA ALA A 121 11.62 3.96 2.00
C ALA A 121 12.42 2.68 2.28
N SER A 122 12.42 2.25 3.55
CA SER A 122 13.10 1.03 4.01
C SER A 122 12.27 -0.22 3.78
N TRP A 123 10.95 -0.12 3.90
CA TRP A 123 10.05 -1.26 3.75
C TRP A 123 8.63 -0.84 3.34
N ARG A 124 7.85 -1.85 2.89
CA ARG A 124 6.40 -1.78 2.64
C ARG A 124 5.77 -2.98 3.33
N ARG A 125 4.58 -2.80 3.93
CA ARG A 125 3.79 -3.87 4.54
C ARG A 125 2.45 -3.95 3.85
N TYR A 126 2.10 -5.16 3.41
CA TYR A 126 0.82 -5.48 2.80
C TYR A 126 0.06 -6.45 3.69
N ARG A 127 -1.27 -6.32 3.70
CA ARG A 127 -2.20 -7.31 4.23
C ARG A 127 -3.07 -7.84 3.12
N TYR A 128 -3.24 -9.14 3.10
CA TYR A 128 -4.28 -9.79 2.32
C TYR A 128 -5.34 -10.32 3.26
N THR A 129 -6.62 -9.98 3.02
CA THR A 129 -7.76 -10.38 3.86
C THR A 129 -8.62 -11.40 3.13
N ILE A 130 -8.82 -12.56 3.75
CA ILE A 130 -9.73 -13.62 3.30
C ILE A 130 -10.91 -13.66 4.27
N TYR A 131 -12.13 -13.65 3.76
CA TYR A 131 -13.35 -13.82 4.53
C TYR A 131 -13.89 -15.23 4.29
N THR A 132 -14.03 -16.03 5.36
CA THR A 132 -14.28 -17.49 5.29
C THR A 132 -15.69 -17.92 5.72
N ASP A 133 -16.57 -17.00 6.09
CA ASP A 133 -17.95 -17.32 6.43
C ASP A 133 -18.71 -17.91 5.23
N ALA A 134 -19.62 -18.82 5.47
CA ALA A 134 -20.46 -19.42 4.43
C ALA A 134 -21.35 -18.37 3.74
N CYS A 135 -21.87 -17.40 4.52
CA CYS A 135 -22.70 -16.32 3.99
C CYS A 135 -21.85 -15.12 3.54
N PRO A 136 -22.09 -14.58 2.34
CA PRO A 136 -21.41 -13.36 1.91
C PRO A 136 -21.85 -12.16 2.76
N ASN A 137 -20.92 -11.24 3.05
CA ASN A 137 -21.19 -9.99 3.75
C ASN A 137 -20.87 -8.80 2.83
N LEU A 138 -21.89 -7.99 2.52
CA LEU A 138 -21.75 -6.86 1.59
C LEU A 138 -20.80 -5.77 2.10
N PHE A 139 -20.70 -5.56 3.42
CA PHE A 139 -19.85 -4.51 4.00
C PHE A 139 -18.35 -4.85 3.95
N VAL A 140 -18.00 -6.13 3.94
CA VAL A 140 -16.60 -6.58 3.87
C VAL A 140 -16.20 -7.06 2.47
N ARG A 141 -17.19 -7.35 1.61
CA ARG A 141 -17.00 -7.86 0.25
C ARG A 141 -16.05 -7.04 -0.64
N PRO A 142 -16.07 -5.69 -0.57
CA PRO A 142 -15.14 -4.87 -1.36
C PRO A 142 -13.70 -4.96 -0.89
N LEU A 143 -13.44 -5.33 0.38
CA LEU A 143 -12.14 -5.27 1.06
C LEU A 143 -11.57 -6.65 1.42
N SER A 144 -12.19 -7.72 0.92
CA SER A 144 -11.79 -9.10 1.24
C SER A 144 -12.05 -10.06 0.08
N TRP A 145 -11.30 -11.14 0.06
CA TRP A 145 -11.62 -12.29 -0.77
C TRP A 145 -12.57 -13.21 -0.02
N HIS A 146 -13.85 -13.24 -0.39
CA HIS A 146 -14.80 -14.21 0.15
C HIS A 146 -14.46 -15.60 -0.37
N TYR A 147 -13.95 -16.45 0.53
CA TYR A 147 -13.52 -17.81 0.25
C TYR A 147 -14.23 -18.78 1.20
N TYR A 148 -15.21 -19.52 0.71
CA TYR A 148 -16.08 -20.41 1.48
C TYR A 148 -16.14 -21.85 0.92
N HIS A 149 -15.40 -22.12 -0.14
CA HIS A 149 -15.48 -23.41 -0.84
C HIS A 149 -14.89 -24.58 -0.05
N ALA A 150 -13.92 -24.31 0.81
CA ALA A 150 -13.30 -25.29 1.69
C ALA A 150 -12.73 -24.58 2.92
N PRO A 151 -12.63 -25.27 4.07
CA PRO A 151 -11.89 -24.76 5.22
C PRO A 151 -10.45 -24.42 4.86
N LEU A 152 -9.94 -23.38 5.48
CA LEU A 152 -8.54 -22.98 5.38
C LEU A 152 -7.90 -23.13 6.75
N ASP A 153 -6.77 -23.82 6.81
CA ASP A 153 -5.93 -23.96 7.99
C ASP A 153 -4.84 -22.86 7.96
N GLU A 154 -4.98 -21.87 8.83
CA GLU A 154 -4.03 -20.77 8.96
C GLU A 154 -2.67 -21.24 9.51
N SER A 155 -2.61 -22.35 10.24
CA SER A 155 -1.37 -22.90 10.79
C SER A 155 -0.50 -23.47 9.66
N LEU A 156 -1.09 -24.16 8.69
CA LEU A 156 -0.38 -24.62 7.49
C LEU A 156 0.13 -23.43 6.64
N ILE A 157 -0.68 -22.37 6.54
CA ILE A 157 -0.27 -21.14 5.84
C ILE A 157 0.92 -20.50 6.56
N GLN A 158 0.87 -20.39 7.90
CA GLN A 158 1.97 -19.83 8.69
C GLN A 158 3.23 -20.68 8.60
N GLU A 159 3.11 -22.00 8.62
CA GLU A 159 4.24 -22.91 8.41
C GLU A 159 4.93 -22.66 7.07
N ALA A 160 4.13 -22.52 5.99
CA ALA A 160 4.65 -22.21 4.66
C ALA A 160 5.32 -20.83 4.58
N LEU A 161 4.79 -19.82 5.30
CA LEU A 161 5.32 -18.45 5.30
C LEU A 161 6.64 -18.31 6.05
N THR A 162 6.90 -19.13 7.07
CA THR A 162 8.07 -19.00 7.94
C THR A 162 9.40 -19.01 7.16
N PRO A 163 9.64 -19.91 6.19
CA PRO A 163 10.86 -19.90 5.39
C PRO A 163 10.98 -18.71 4.42
N LEU A 164 9.91 -17.94 4.20
CA LEU A 164 9.93 -16.77 3.31
C LEU A 164 10.69 -15.58 3.92
N ILE A 165 10.89 -15.57 5.25
CA ILE A 165 11.65 -14.53 5.94
C ILE A 165 13.12 -14.60 5.51
N GLY A 166 13.70 -13.43 5.17
CA GLY A 166 15.07 -13.29 4.68
C GLY A 166 15.14 -12.85 3.23
N LYS A 167 16.35 -12.91 2.67
CA LYS A 167 16.65 -12.45 1.31
C LYS A 167 16.57 -13.60 0.32
N HIS A 168 15.58 -13.57 -0.57
CA HIS A 168 15.31 -14.62 -1.55
C HIS A 168 15.19 -14.11 -2.97
N HIS A 169 15.49 -14.96 -3.95
CA HIS A 169 15.22 -14.71 -5.36
C HIS A 169 13.81 -15.21 -5.71
N LEU A 170 12.84 -14.29 -5.73
CA LEU A 170 11.42 -14.60 -5.82
C LEU A 170 10.85 -14.46 -7.26
N ALA A 171 11.66 -14.74 -8.30
CA ALA A 171 11.23 -14.63 -9.70
C ALA A 171 10.02 -15.54 -10.03
N ALA A 172 9.85 -16.66 -9.33
CA ALA A 172 8.68 -17.52 -9.48
C ALA A 172 7.36 -16.77 -9.20
N PHE A 173 7.37 -15.77 -8.32
CA PHE A 173 6.22 -14.95 -7.95
C PHE A 173 6.20 -13.57 -8.63
N HIS A 174 6.67 -13.50 -9.87
CA HIS A 174 6.77 -12.26 -10.62
C HIS A 174 5.93 -12.32 -11.89
N ARG A 175 5.04 -11.34 -12.09
CA ARG A 175 4.39 -11.15 -13.39
C ARG A 175 5.36 -10.52 -14.38
N ALA A 176 5.28 -10.90 -15.65
CA ALA A 176 6.10 -10.34 -16.72
C ALA A 176 5.94 -8.80 -16.83
N ASN A 177 6.94 -8.12 -17.41
CA ASN A 177 6.93 -6.68 -17.74
C ASN A 177 7.03 -5.69 -16.56
N SER A 178 7.78 -6.00 -15.48
CA SER A 178 7.91 -5.09 -14.34
C SER A 178 9.01 -4.03 -14.46
N GLY A 179 9.89 -4.11 -15.44
CA GLY A 179 11.03 -3.17 -15.61
C GLY A 179 12.02 -3.16 -14.43
N ARG A 180 12.00 -4.17 -13.54
CA ARG A 180 12.95 -4.32 -12.44
C ARG A 180 14.15 -5.15 -12.91
N SER A 181 15.37 -4.71 -12.56
CA SER A 181 16.63 -5.36 -12.98
C SER A 181 16.92 -6.68 -12.29
N HIS A 182 16.25 -6.97 -11.15
CA HIS A 182 16.45 -8.21 -10.38
C HIS A 182 15.20 -8.61 -9.61
N SER A 183 15.11 -9.89 -9.24
CA SER A 183 14.00 -10.47 -8.46
C SER A 183 14.36 -10.78 -7.00
N TRP A 184 15.46 -10.23 -6.48
CA TRP A 184 15.81 -10.34 -5.08
C TRP A 184 14.93 -9.45 -4.21
N VAL A 185 14.36 -10.05 -3.16
CA VAL A 185 13.50 -9.40 -2.16
C VAL A 185 13.98 -9.82 -0.78
N ASP A 186 14.07 -8.86 0.13
CA ASP A 186 14.36 -9.10 1.55
C ASP A 186 13.05 -8.98 2.32
N VAL A 187 12.50 -10.14 2.73
CA VAL A 187 11.26 -10.24 3.51
C VAL A 187 11.61 -10.16 4.99
N GLN A 188 11.11 -9.14 5.66
CA GLN A 188 11.43 -8.82 7.05
C GLN A 188 10.42 -9.41 8.04
N ALA A 189 9.16 -9.60 7.61
CA ALA A 189 8.12 -10.27 8.38
C ALA A 189 7.11 -10.92 7.43
N ALA A 190 6.58 -12.08 7.84
CA ALA A 190 5.53 -12.81 7.14
C ALA A 190 4.66 -13.54 8.18
N GLU A 191 3.39 -13.18 8.28
CA GLU A 191 2.48 -13.61 9.33
C GLU A 191 1.13 -14.02 8.75
N CYS A 192 0.55 -15.10 9.27
CA CYS A 192 -0.82 -15.51 9.01
C CYS A 192 -1.55 -15.71 10.33
N TYR A 193 -2.72 -15.11 10.48
CA TYR A 193 -3.53 -15.27 11.68
C TYR A 193 -5.02 -15.18 11.35
N ARG A 194 -5.84 -15.83 12.21
CA ARG A 194 -7.30 -15.79 12.14
C ARG A 194 -7.87 -14.82 13.16
N ASN A 195 -8.89 -14.07 12.76
CA ASN A 195 -9.73 -13.26 13.63
C ASN A 195 -11.21 -13.49 13.25
N GLY A 196 -11.88 -14.38 13.99
CA GLY A 196 -13.23 -14.81 13.65
C GLY A 196 -13.28 -15.43 12.25
N SER A 197 -14.18 -14.94 11.41
CA SER A 197 -14.32 -15.37 10.01
C SER A 197 -13.27 -14.79 9.07
N PHE A 198 -12.25 -14.07 9.57
CA PHE A 198 -11.21 -13.49 8.74
C PHE A 198 -9.88 -14.20 8.93
N ILE A 199 -9.20 -14.48 7.83
CA ILE A 199 -7.78 -14.85 7.81
C ILE A 199 -7.02 -13.68 7.20
N HIS A 200 -5.98 -13.24 7.90
CA HIS A 200 -5.08 -12.19 7.47
C HIS A 200 -3.70 -12.77 7.16
N ILE A 201 -3.16 -12.43 5.99
CA ILE A 201 -1.79 -12.72 5.61
C ILE A 201 -1.08 -11.39 5.47
N GLU A 202 -0.06 -11.14 6.30
CA GLU A 202 0.73 -9.90 6.27
C GLU A 202 2.16 -10.20 5.86
N ILE A 203 2.69 -9.39 4.94
CA ILE A 203 4.07 -9.50 4.47
C ILE A 203 4.69 -8.12 4.47
N GLN A 204 5.86 -8.00 5.12
CA GLN A 204 6.71 -6.82 5.10
C GLN A 204 8.02 -7.13 4.39
N ALA A 205 8.42 -6.27 3.46
CA ALA A 205 9.66 -6.43 2.71
C ALA A 205 10.25 -5.09 2.29
N ASN A 206 11.54 -5.07 1.93
CA ASN A 206 12.20 -3.91 1.35
C ASN A 206 11.60 -3.46 0.01
N GLY A 207 10.91 -4.36 -0.68
CA GLY A 207 10.19 -4.10 -1.92
C GLY A 207 9.44 -5.34 -2.39
N PHE A 208 8.55 -5.16 -3.35
CA PHE A 208 7.75 -6.25 -3.91
C PHE A 208 7.89 -6.30 -5.42
N LEU A 209 7.81 -7.50 -5.99
CA LEU A 209 7.71 -7.72 -7.43
C LEU A 209 6.27 -7.47 -7.90
N TYR A 210 6.08 -7.24 -9.19
CA TYR A 210 4.75 -7.00 -9.75
C TYR A 210 3.84 -8.21 -9.55
N GLY A 211 2.72 -8.00 -8.86
CA GLY A 211 1.73 -9.04 -8.54
C GLY A 211 2.16 -10.05 -7.48
N MET A 212 3.35 -9.90 -6.84
CA MET A 212 3.97 -10.87 -5.95
C MET A 212 3.04 -11.33 -4.83
N VAL A 213 2.51 -10.43 -4.02
CA VAL A 213 1.69 -10.81 -2.86
C VAL A 213 0.47 -11.63 -3.28
N ARG A 214 -0.19 -11.25 -4.36
CA ARG A 214 -1.36 -11.98 -4.88
C ARG A 214 -1.02 -13.37 -5.40
N LEU A 215 0.16 -13.55 -6.00
CA LEU A 215 0.66 -14.86 -6.44
C LEU A 215 1.02 -15.74 -5.24
N LEU A 216 1.70 -15.18 -4.22
CA LEU A 216 1.99 -15.87 -2.96
C LEU A 216 0.69 -16.37 -2.32
N VAL A 217 -0.31 -15.49 -2.15
CA VAL A 217 -1.60 -15.85 -1.54
C VAL A 217 -2.34 -16.91 -2.36
N GLY A 218 -2.26 -16.87 -3.69
CA GLY A 218 -2.88 -17.88 -4.55
C GLY A 218 -2.38 -19.31 -4.27
N ILE A 219 -1.09 -19.47 -3.97
CA ILE A 219 -0.49 -20.76 -3.56
C ILE A 219 -0.78 -21.05 -2.08
N LEU A 220 -0.67 -20.04 -1.20
CA LEU A 220 -0.91 -20.23 0.24
C LEU A 220 -2.34 -20.71 0.54
N VAL A 221 -3.33 -20.33 -0.25
CA VAL A 221 -4.68 -20.85 -0.14
C VAL A 221 -4.73 -22.36 -0.48
N GLN A 222 -3.97 -22.83 -1.46
CA GLN A 222 -3.87 -24.26 -1.76
C GLN A 222 -3.18 -25.04 -0.62
N VAL A 223 -2.17 -24.41 0.02
CA VAL A 223 -1.54 -24.97 1.23
C VAL A 223 -2.55 -25.03 2.38
N GLY A 224 -3.26 -23.96 2.66
CA GLY A 224 -4.26 -23.91 3.73
C GLY A 224 -5.44 -24.88 3.53
N ARG A 225 -5.71 -25.31 2.28
CA ARG A 225 -6.66 -26.40 1.95
C ARG A 225 -6.08 -27.80 2.12
N GLY A 226 -4.78 -27.93 2.37
CA GLY A 226 -4.09 -29.22 2.40
C GLY A 226 -3.85 -29.84 1.01
N GLU A 227 -4.05 -29.10 -0.08
CA GLU A 227 -3.78 -29.57 -1.46
C GLU A 227 -2.29 -29.56 -1.78
N LEU A 228 -1.53 -28.65 -1.16
CA LEU A 228 -0.09 -28.56 -1.26
C LEU A 228 0.55 -28.63 0.13
N GLN A 229 1.66 -29.33 0.24
CA GLN A 229 2.44 -29.33 1.48
C GLN A 229 3.12 -27.98 1.70
N PRO A 230 3.28 -27.47 2.95
CA PRO A 230 3.99 -26.23 3.24
C PRO A 230 5.37 -26.15 2.59
N LYS A 231 6.12 -27.23 2.58
CA LYS A 231 7.45 -27.29 1.98
C LYS A 231 7.45 -27.10 0.46
N HIS A 232 6.37 -27.49 -0.25
CA HIS A 232 6.22 -27.29 -1.69
C HIS A 232 6.23 -25.78 -2.03
N PHE A 233 5.61 -24.96 -1.17
CA PHE A 233 5.66 -23.51 -1.33
C PHE A 233 7.10 -22.98 -1.35
N THR A 234 7.99 -23.46 -0.46
CA THR A 234 9.41 -23.11 -0.46
C THR A 234 10.11 -23.57 -1.75
N GLU A 235 9.82 -24.78 -2.22
CA GLU A 235 10.40 -25.34 -3.43
C GLU A 235 10.10 -24.51 -4.69
N LEU A 236 8.97 -23.79 -4.73
CA LEU A 236 8.60 -22.95 -5.87
C LEU A 236 9.64 -21.85 -6.16
N TRP A 237 10.15 -21.16 -5.14
CA TRP A 237 11.15 -20.11 -5.40
C TRP A 237 12.60 -20.65 -5.35
N VAL A 238 12.88 -21.69 -4.57
CA VAL A 238 14.21 -22.30 -4.56
C VAL A 238 14.53 -22.90 -5.94
N ASN A 239 13.58 -23.59 -6.55
CA ASN A 239 13.73 -24.25 -7.85
C ASN A 239 13.22 -23.40 -9.02
N GLN A 240 12.80 -22.12 -8.76
CA GLN A 240 12.28 -21.19 -9.76
C GLN A 240 11.14 -21.74 -10.62
N ARG A 241 10.22 -22.52 -10.02
CA ARG A 241 9.08 -23.20 -10.70
C ARG A 241 7.93 -22.23 -10.99
N ARG A 242 8.18 -21.24 -11.85
CA ARG A 242 7.21 -20.22 -12.19
C ARG A 242 5.96 -20.77 -12.88
N GLU A 243 6.09 -21.83 -13.64
CA GLU A 243 5.00 -22.50 -14.36
C GLU A 243 3.93 -23.09 -13.45
N GLU A 244 4.25 -23.33 -12.19
CA GLU A 244 3.30 -23.81 -11.16
C GLU A 244 2.54 -22.64 -10.51
N VAL A 245 3.06 -21.40 -10.59
CA VAL A 245 2.47 -20.19 -9.98
C VAL A 245 1.52 -19.51 -10.98
N LYS A 246 0.33 -20.09 -11.18
CA LYS A 246 -0.60 -19.67 -12.23
C LYS A 246 -1.68 -18.71 -11.76
N TYR A 247 -2.12 -18.83 -10.51
CA TYR A 247 -3.27 -18.10 -9.99
C TYR A 247 -2.85 -16.95 -9.06
N ALA A 248 -3.31 -15.75 -9.38
CA ALA A 248 -3.18 -14.59 -8.49
C ALA A 248 -4.48 -14.34 -7.76
N ALA A 249 -4.44 -14.33 -6.44
CA ALA A 249 -5.59 -14.04 -5.60
C ALA A 249 -6.28 -12.70 -5.99
N PRO A 250 -7.60 -12.55 -5.81
CA PRO A 250 -8.35 -11.35 -6.17
C PRO A 250 -7.76 -10.06 -5.59
N ALA A 251 -7.71 -9.00 -6.39
CA ALA A 251 -7.08 -7.74 -5.98
C ALA A 251 -7.73 -7.11 -4.75
N LYS A 252 -9.05 -7.21 -4.65
CA LYS A 252 -9.87 -6.61 -3.58
C LYS A 252 -9.54 -7.09 -2.15
N GLY A 253 -8.84 -8.22 -2.00
CA GLY A 253 -8.37 -8.67 -0.68
C GLY A 253 -7.06 -8.01 -0.26
N LEU A 254 -6.34 -7.34 -1.19
CA LEU A 254 -5.01 -6.79 -0.94
C LEU A 254 -5.05 -5.31 -0.59
N CYS A 255 -4.35 -4.95 0.49
CA CYS A 255 -4.18 -3.58 0.95
C CYS A 255 -2.72 -3.29 1.31
N LEU A 256 -2.17 -2.20 0.74
CA LEU A 256 -0.91 -1.63 1.23
C LEU A 256 -1.18 -0.94 2.56
N LEU A 257 -0.72 -1.55 3.67
CA LEU A 257 -0.96 -1.03 5.02
C LEU A 257 -0.11 0.18 5.34
N ARG A 258 1.19 0.11 5.03
CA ARG A 258 2.16 1.12 5.45
C ARG A 258 3.42 1.09 4.59
N VAL A 259 4.06 2.25 4.50
CA VAL A 259 5.43 2.42 3.98
C VAL A 259 6.29 2.95 5.12
N GLY A 260 7.42 2.30 5.40
CA GLY A 260 8.33 2.70 6.46
C GLY A 260 9.56 3.44 5.94
N TYR A 261 10.01 4.40 6.73
CA TYR A 261 11.20 5.21 6.48
C TYR A 261 12.09 5.20 7.72
N PRO A 262 13.43 5.32 7.60
CA PRO A 262 14.32 5.44 8.75
C PRO A 262 13.89 6.59 9.65
N ASP A 263 13.70 7.78 9.04
CA ASP A 263 13.17 8.97 9.70
C ASP A 263 11.81 9.30 9.06
N SER A 264 10.72 8.93 9.77
CA SER A 264 9.37 9.20 9.29
C SER A 264 9.09 10.69 9.33
N PRO A 265 8.72 11.32 8.21
CA PRO A 265 8.35 12.75 8.21
C PRO A 265 6.95 13.00 8.81
N PHE A 266 6.20 11.93 9.11
CA PHE A 266 4.83 12.03 9.60
C PHE A 266 4.76 11.75 11.09
N PRO A 267 3.84 12.40 11.83
CA PRO A 267 3.61 12.11 13.23
C PRO A 267 3.11 10.67 13.41
N PRO A 268 3.34 10.04 14.60
CA PRO A 268 2.92 8.66 14.86
C PRO A 268 1.42 8.41 14.67
N ASP A 269 0.58 9.40 14.98
CA ASP A 269 -0.88 9.34 14.85
C ASP A 269 -1.37 9.39 13.39
N ALA A 270 -0.54 9.78 12.42
CA ALA A 270 -0.88 9.71 11.00
C ALA A 270 -1.23 8.28 10.55
N TRP A 271 -0.79 7.27 11.32
CA TRP A 271 -1.00 5.85 11.05
C TRP A 271 -2.16 5.23 11.85
N PHE A 272 -2.79 5.98 12.76
CA PHE A 272 -3.92 5.51 13.55
C PHE A 272 -5.13 5.27 12.64
N ASP A 273 -5.81 4.15 12.87
CA ASP A 273 -7.04 3.74 12.18
C ASP A 273 -6.98 3.74 10.65
N THR A 274 -5.77 3.71 10.07
CA THR A 274 -5.60 3.55 8.61
C THR A 274 -5.86 2.12 8.15
N GLN A 275 -5.83 1.13 9.07
CA GLN A 275 -6.05 -0.28 8.75
C GLN A 275 -7.53 -0.62 8.85
N PRO A 276 -8.10 -1.31 7.86
CA PRO A 276 -9.46 -1.86 8.00
C PRO A 276 -9.46 -2.88 9.14
N LYS A 277 -10.27 -2.63 10.19
CA LYS A 277 -10.51 -3.57 11.28
C LYS A 277 -11.94 -4.07 11.15
N PHE A 278 -12.10 -5.38 10.96
CA PHE A 278 -13.40 -6.02 10.96
C PHE A 278 -13.59 -6.73 12.30
N LEU A 279 -14.51 -6.22 13.10
CA LEU A 279 -14.97 -6.87 14.33
C LEU A 279 -16.39 -7.30 14.09
N LEU A 280 -16.61 -8.59 13.83
CA LEU A 280 -17.93 -9.16 13.83
C LEU A 280 -18.30 -9.55 15.27
N PRO A 281 -19.52 -9.22 15.74
CA PRO A 281 -19.97 -9.69 17.04
C PRO A 281 -19.85 -11.22 17.09
N GLN A 282 -19.22 -11.75 18.13
CA GLN A 282 -19.39 -13.17 18.42
C GLN A 282 -20.90 -13.36 18.72
N LEU A 283 -21.57 -14.15 17.91
CA LEU A 283 -22.91 -14.62 18.26
C LEU A 283 -22.74 -15.41 19.55
N MET A 284 -23.27 -14.87 20.65
CA MET A 284 -23.39 -15.65 21.87
C MET A 284 -24.31 -16.83 21.50
N GLY A 285 -23.73 -18.04 21.42
CA GLY A 285 -24.45 -19.28 21.28
C GLY A 285 -25.16 -19.65 22.57
#